data_802300af5c8d171c519112947be3dc2d
#
_entry.id   802300af5c8d171c519112947be3dc2d
#
_cell.length_a   1.000
_cell.length_b   1.000
_cell.length_c   1.000
_cell.angle_alpha   90.00
_cell.angle_beta   90.00
_cell.angle_gamma   90.00
#
_symmetry.space_group_name_H-M   'P 1'
#
loop_
_entity.id
_entity.type
_entity.pdbx_description
1 polymer ?
#
loop_
_entity_poly.entity_id
_entity_poly.type
_entity_poly.pdbx_seq_one_letter_code
_entity_poly.pdbx_strand_id
1 'polypeptide(L)'
;VLPLSAAAVHKLIPMACDLVAAVLTYRIARKKNASANQAGILMLLMAFNPAIFLNSAGWCQIDSVLSLLLMLVAYFAVCGNWMAVMPIYMLAVLVKPQALMLGFLGLAAIVMALIRDRKCWKPMLIGVGLAVVTAVIVVLPFSVNQGGISWLIDKYAQTLSSYPYATVNTANF
;
A
#
# COMPACT_ATOMS: atom_id res chain seq x y z
N VAL A 1 5.51 -32.12 14.76
CA VAL A 1 5.18 -30.73 14.36
C VAL A 1 6.32 -29.87 14.88
N LEU A 2 7.20 -29.38 13.98
CA LEU A 2 8.26 -28.43 14.37
C LEU A 2 7.59 -27.13 14.83
N PRO A 3 7.85 -26.64 16.06
CA PRO A 3 7.34 -25.36 16.49
C PRO A 3 7.97 -24.27 15.61
N LEU A 4 7.14 -23.61 14.79
CA LEU A 4 7.58 -22.45 14.05
C LEU A 4 8.10 -21.40 15.05
N SER A 5 9.34 -21.00 14.92
CA SER A 5 9.88 -19.91 15.73
C SER A 5 9.07 -18.63 15.48
N ALA A 6 8.89 -17.78 16.48
CA ALA A 6 8.21 -16.50 16.33
C ALA A 6 8.74 -15.70 15.12
N ALA A 7 10.05 -15.73 14.90
CA ALA A 7 10.72 -15.10 13.75
C ALA A 7 10.24 -15.67 12.40
N ALA A 8 9.95 -16.97 12.30
CA ALA A 8 9.45 -17.58 11.07
C ALA A 8 8.01 -17.13 10.80
N VAL A 9 7.16 -17.03 11.83
CA VAL A 9 5.78 -16.55 11.69
C VAL A 9 5.76 -15.10 11.20
N HIS A 10 6.61 -14.24 11.74
CA HIS A 10 6.70 -12.84 11.31
C HIS A 10 7.10 -12.68 9.85
N LYS A 11 7.89 -13.60 9.28
CA LYS A 11 8.30 -13.57 7.87
C LYS A 11 7.20 -14.03 6.91
N LEU A 12 6.27 -14.88 7.35
CA LEU A 12 5.24 -15.43 6.48
C LEU A 12 4.29 -14.35 5.93
N ILE A 13 3.94 -13.34 6.73
CA ILE A 13 3.02 -12.27 6.32
C ILE A 13 3.63 -11.42 5.20
N PRO A 14 4.84 -10.82 5.34
CA PRO A 14 5.47 -10.08 4.25
C PRO A 14 5.65 -10.92 2.98
N MET A 15 6.11 -12.17 3.10
CA MET A 15 6.29 -13.06 1.93
C MET A 15 4.97 -13.37 1.22
N ALA A 16 3.89 -13.62 1.97
CA ALA A 16 2.56 -13.80 1.39
C ALA A 16 2.09 -12.54 0.65
N CYS A 17 2.34 -11.35 1.22
CA CYS A 17 2.03 -10.07 0.58
C CYS A 17 2.78 -9.91 -0.74
N ASP A 18 4.05 -10.28 -0.81
CA ASP A 18 4.86 -10.20 -2.04
C ASP A 18 4.31 -11.14 -3.13
N LEU A 19 3.91 -12.36 -2.76
CA LEU A 19 3.31 -13.29 -3.72
C LEU A 19 1.97 -12.77 -4.26
N VAL A 20 1.13 -12.21 -3.40
CA VAL A 20 -0.14 -11.60 -3.82
C VAL A 20 0.12 -10.38 -4.71
N ALA A 21 1.12 -9.55 -4.40
CA ALA A 21 1.51 -8.41 -5.22
C ALA A 21 2.01 -8.85 -6.61
N ALA A 22 2.76 -9.96 -6.70
CA ALA A 22 3.17 -10.55 -7.97
C ALA A 22 1.95 -11.00 -8.81
N VAL A 23 0.96 -11.65 -8.20
CA VAL A 23 -0.28 -12.02 -8.89
C VAL A 23 -1.07 -10.79 -9.35
N LEU A 24 -1.11 -9.72 -8.54
CA LEU A 24 -1.74 -8.46 -8.93
C LEU A 24 -1.02 -7.82 -10.12
N THR A 25 0.31 -7.89 -10.18
CA THR A 25 1.09 -7.43 -11.32
C THR A 25 0.63 -8.13 -12.61
N TYR A 26 0.47 -9.45 -12.58
CA TYR A 26 -0.11 -10.20 -13.71
C TYR A 26 -1.49 -9.67 -14.09
N ARG A 27 -2.39 -9.52 -13.12
CA ARG A 27 -3.76 -9.06 -13.37
C ARG A 27 -3.83 -7.65 -13.93
N ILE A 28 -2.98 -6.73 -13.43
CA ILE A 28 -2.89 -5.36 -13.95
C ILE A 28 -2.39 -5.39 -15.40
N ALA A 29 -1.34 -6.14 -15.70
CA ALA A 29 -0.79 -6.27 -17.04
C ALA A 29 -1.84 -6.80 -18.02
N ARG A 30 -2.59 -7.85 -17.64
CA ARG A 30 -3.69 -8.40 -18.46
C ARG A 30 -4.81 -7.37 -18.70
N LYS A 31 -5.15 -6.58 -17.69
CA LYS A 31 -6.13 -5.48 -17.83
C LYS A 31 -5.64 -4.36 -18.76
N LYS A 32 -4.32 -4.21 -18.91
CA LYS A 32 -3.66 -3.25 -19.82
C LYS A 32 -3.33 -3.86 -21.18
N ASN A 33 -3.99 -4.96 -21.56
CA ASN A 33 -3.87 -5.64 -22.84
C ASN A 33 -2.49 -6.31 -23.10
N ALA A 34 -1.67 -6.54 -22.07
CA ALA A 34 -0.48 -7.36 -22.22
C ALA A 34 -0.87 -8.82 -22.55
N SER A 35 -0.08 -9.51 -23.36
CA SER A 35 -0.26 -10.94 -23.61
C SER A 35 -0.07 -11.75 -22.32
N ALA A 36 -0.55 -13.00 -22.29
CA ALA A 36 -0.38 -13.88 -21.14
C ALA A 36 1.10 -14.11 -20.80
N ASN A 37 1.95 -14.24 -21.83
CA ASN A 37 3.39 -14.43 -21.64
C ASN A 37 4.05 -13.17 -21.07
N GLN A 38 3.74 -11.99 -21.58
CA GLN A 38 4.25 -10.73 -21.04
C GLN A 38 3.81 -10.51 -19.59
N ALA A 39 2.55 -10.74 -19.28
CA ALA A 39 2.03 -10.63 -17.92
C ALA A 39 2.69 -11.66 -16.98
N GLY A 40 2.93 -12.89 -17.45
CA GLY A 40 3.64 -13.92 -16.72
C GLY A 40 5.09 -13.53 -16.43
N ILE A 41 5.81 -12.98 -17.41
CA ILE A 41 7.18 -12.47 -17.21
C ILE A 41 7.20 -11.37 -16.16
N LEU A 42 6.28 -10.39 -16.22
CA LEU A 42 6.20 -9.31 -15.23
C LEU A 42 5.91 -9.85 -13.83
N MET A 43 5.02 -10.83 -13.70
CA MET A 43 4.75 -11.51 -12.43
C MET A 43 6.00 -12.20 -11.86
N LEU A 44 6.74 -12.92 -12.70
CA LEU A 44 7.97 -13.59 -12.29
C LEU A 44 9.07 -12.61 -11.91
N LEU A 45 9.24 -11.53 -12.67
CA LEU A 45 10.18 -10.46 -12.34
C LEU A 45 9.85 -9.81 -10.99
N MET A 46 8.57 -9.65 -10.66
CA MET A 46 8.14 -9.14 -9.36
C MET A 46 8.40 -10.17 -8.25
N ALA A 47 8.01 -11.43 -8.45
CA ALA A 47 8.13 -12.49 -7.44
C ALA A 47 9.58 -12.83 -7.10
N PHE A 48 10.48 -12.78 -8.09
CA PHE A 48 11.91 -13.10 -7.94
C PHE A 48 12.80 -11.85 -7.89
N ASN A 49 12.22 -10.67 -7.62
CA ASN A 49 13.01 -9.46 -7.43
C ASN A 49 13.86 -9.57 -6.16
N PRO A 50 15.20 -9.52 -6.26
CA PRO A 50 16.08 -9.68 -5.09
C PRO A 50 15.81 -8.65 -3.99
N ALA A 51 15.47 -7.40 -4.36
CA ALA A 51 15.19 -6.33 -3.41
C ALA A 51 13.93 -6.63 -2.58
N ILE A 52 12.89 -7.16 -3.22
CA ILE A 52 11.64 -7.56 -2.54
C ILE A 52 11.91 -8.73 -1.61
N PHE A 53 12.57 -9.78 -2.12
CA PHE A 53 12.89 -10.97 -1.35
C PHE A 53 13.77 -10.68 -0.14
N LEU A 54 14.80 -9.84 -0.28
CA LEU A 54 15.67 -9.44 0.82
C LEU A 54 14.92 -8.61 1.85
N ASN A 55 13.99 -7.75 1.43
CA ASN A 55 13.20 -6.91 2.32
C ASN A 55 12.24 -7.74 3.18
N SER A 56 11.54 -8.71 2.58
CA SER A 56 10.56 -9.54 3.28
C SER A 56 11.17 -10.70 4.05
N ALA A 57 12.02 -11.51 3.41
CA ALA A 57 12.59 -12.71 3.99
C ALA A 57 13.87 -12.43 4.80
N GLY A 58 14.70 -11.45 4.37
CA GLY A 58 15.93 -11.06 5.06
C GLY A 58 15.65 -10.15 6.25
N TRP A 59 15.10 -8.97 5.98
CA TRP A 59 14.90 -7.93 7.00
C TRP A 59 13.55 -7.99 7.73
N CYS A 60 12.60 -8.77 7.23
CA CYS A 60 11.28 -8.93 7.85
C CYS A 60 10.52 -7.60 8.02
N GLN A 61 10.64 -6.69 7.04
CA GLN A 61 10.01 -5.38 7.10
C GLN A 61 8.55 -5.44 6.64
N ILE A 62 7.72 -4.57 7.24
CA ILE A 62 6.30 -4.43 6.91
C ILE A 62 6.06 -3.75 5.54
N ASP A 63 7.12 -3.37 4.84
CA ASP A 63 7.05 -2.68 3.55
C ASP A 63 6.35 -3.51 2.47
N SER A 64 6.40 -4.83 2.56
CA SER A 64 5.64 -5.72 1.68
C SER A 64 4.13 -5.56 1.85
N VAL A 65 3.65 -5.30 3.08
CA VAL A 65 2.24 -5.01 3.34
C VAL A 65 1.86 -3.67 2.70
N LEU A 66 2.70 -2.64 2.87
CA LEU A 66 2.49 -1.35 2.23
C LEU A 66 2.46 -1.50 0.70
N SER A 67 3.44 -2.21 0.14
CA SER A 67 3.53 -2.46 -1.31
C SER A 67 2.29 -3.18 -1.83
N LEU A 68 1.78 -4.19 -1.11
CA LEU A 68 0.55 -4.87 -1.46
C LEU A 68 -0.66 -3.92 -1.47
N LEU A 69 -0.82 -3.07 -0.44
CA LEU A 69 -1.90 -2.10 -0.39
C LEU A 69 -1.85 -1.13 -1.57
N LEU A 70 -0.66 -0.63 -1.90
CA LEU A 70 -0.47 0.27 -3.05
C LEU A 70 -0.72 -0.45 -4.39
N MET A 71 -0.35 -1.72 -4.52
CA MET A 71 -0.68 -2.53 -5.69
C MET A 71 -2.19 -2.79 -5.82
N LEU A 72 -2.90 -2.97 -4.69
CA LEU A 72 -4.37 -3.06 -4.68
C LEU A 72 -5.01 -1.73 -5.11
N VAL A 73 -4.51 -0.59 -4.63
CA VAL A 73 -4.93 0.74 -5.08
C VAL A 73 -4.79 0.85 -6.60
N ALA A 74 -3.62 0.50 -7.15
CA ALA A 74 -3.36 0.53 -8.59
C ALA A 74 -4.29 -0.43 -9.35
N TYR A 75 -4.50 -1.64 -8.85
CA TYR A 75 -5.40 -2.62 -9.45
C TYR A 75 -6.84 -2.12 -9.52
N PHE A 76 -7.39 -1.62 -8.42
CA PHE A 76 -8.76 -1.11 -8.39
C PHE A 76 -8.92 0.18 -9.21
N ALA A 77 -7.91 1.05 -9.26
CA ALA A 77 -7.90 2.22 -10.13
C ALA A 77 -7.95 1.81 -11.62
N VAL A 78 -7.15 0.81 -12.02
CA VAL A 78 -7.17 0.25 -13.39
C VAL A 78 -8.51 -0.43 -13.70
N CYS A 79 -9.17 -1.02 -12.71
CA CYS A 79 -10.50 -1.59 -12.84
C CYS A 79 -11.62 -0.52 -12.85
N GLY A 80 -11.33 0.75 -12.56
CA GLY A 80 -12.30 1.82 -12.42
C GLY A 80 -13.14 1.75 -11.14
N ASN A 81 -12.76 0.91 -10.17
CA ASN A 81 -13.47 0.77 -8.90
C ASN A 81 -12.96 1.79 -7.87
N TRP A 82 -13.39 3.04 -8.04
CA TRP A 82 -12.98 4.16 -7.20
C TRP A 82 -13.48 4.06 -5.76
N MET A 83 -14.56 3.31 -5.51
CA MET A 83 -15.05 3.06 -4.14
C MET A 83 -14.05 2.27 -3.30
N ALA A 84 -13.30 1.34 -3.92
CA ALA A 84 -12.28 0.53 -3.22
C ALA A 84 -10.93 1.25 -3.13
N VAL A 85 -10.59 2.12 -4.08
CA VAL A 85 -9.30 2.83 -4.13
C VAL A 85 -9.05 3.65 -2.87
N MET A 86 -10.02 4.46 -2.46
CA MET A 86 -9.86 5.42 -1.36
C MET A 86 -9.65 4.76 0.01
N PRO A 87 -10.50 3.79 0.44
CA PRO A 87 -10.31 3.12 1.74
C PRO A 87 -9.03 2.30 1.79
N ILE A 88 -8.61 1.65 0.69
CA ILE A 88 -7.35 0.91 0.64
C ILE A 88 -6.15 1.86 0.71
N TYR A 89 -6.22 3.01 0.03
CA TYR A 89 -5.17 4.02 0.14
C TYR A 89 -5.10 4.61 1.56
N MET A 90 -6.24 4.83 2.21
CA MET A 90 -6.28 5.23 3.63
C MET A 90 -5.58 4.20 4.52
N LEU A 91 -5.84 2.90 4.33
CA LEU A 91 -5.11 1.85 5.05
C LEU A 91 -3.61 1.93 4.81
N ALA A 92 -3.18 2.15 3.56
CA ALA A 92 -1.76 2.29 3.23
C ALA A 92 -1.11 3.47 3.98
N VAL A 93 -1.80 4.61 4.06
CA VAL A 93 -1.33 5.80 4.81
C VAL A 93 -1.25 5.51 6.31
N LEU A 94 -2.25 4.81 6.87
CA LEU A 94 -2.25 4.45 8.30
C LEU A 94 -1.15 3.42 8.65
N VAL A 95 -0.81 2.51 7.71
CA VAL A 95 0.31 1.57 7.90
C VAL A 95 1.66 2.30 7.86
N LYS A 96 1.85 3.20 6.87
CA LYS A 96 3.08 3.99 6.74
C LYS A 96 2.79 5.35 6.10
N PRO A 97 3.17 6.47 6.76
CA PRO A 97 2.98 7.82 6.21
C PRO A 97 3.64 8.06 4.86
N GLN A 98 4.68 7.28 4.52
CA GLN A 98 5.35 7.34 3.21
C GLN A 98 4.39 7.09 2.04
N ALA A 99 3.26 6.40 2.25
CA ALA A 99 2.22 6.25 1.24
C ALA A 99 1.71 7.61 0.69
N LEU A 100 1.78 8.69 1.49
CA LEU A 100 1.40 10.04 1.08
C LEU A 100 2.24 10.55 -0.11
N MET A 101 3.49 10.11 -0.24
CA MET A 101 4.34 10.47 -1.38
C MET A 101 3.74 10.04 -2.72
N LEU A 102 2.96 8.94 -2.74
CA LEU A 102 2.24 8.49 -3.94
C LEU A 102 0.89 9.19 -4.14
N GLY A 103 0.48 10.05 -3.22
CA GLY A 103 -0.76 10.83 -3.30
C GLY A 103 -0.82 11.71 -4.55
N PHE A 104 0.31 12.26 -4.99
CA PHE A 104 0.38 13.05 -6.23
C PHE A 104 0.02 12.21 -7.48
N LEU A 105 0.49 10.97 -7.54
CA LEU A 105 0.13 10.05 -8.63
C LEU A 105 -1.36 9.66 -8.53
N GLY A 106 -1.85 9.44 -7.32
CA GLY A 106 -3.27 9.19 -7.05
C GLY A 106 -4.14 10.35 -7.51
N LEU A 107 -3.75 11.59 -7.18
CA LEU A 107 -4.45 12.80 -7.61
C LEU A 107 -4.47 12.92 -9.14
N ALA A 108 -3.33 12.71 -9.80
CA ALA A 108 -3.26 12.71 -11.27
C ALA A 108 -4.19 11.64 -11.87
N ALA A 109 -4.24 10.44 -11.29
CA ALA A 109 -5.13 9.37 -11.75
C ALA A 109 -6.63 9.75 -11.58
N ILE A 110 -6.99 10.40 -10.48
CA ILE A 110 -8.35 10.92 -10.23
C ILE A 110 -8.72 11.95 -11.27
N VAL A 111 -7.86 12.94 -11.51
CA VAL A 111 -8.09 13.99 -12.52
C VAL A 111 -8.27 13.39 -13.90
N MET A 112 -7.40 12.48 -14.31
CA MET A 112 -7.50 11.79 -15.60
C MET A 112 -8.80 10.98 -15.73
N ALA A 113 -9.22 10.30 -14.66
CA ALA A 113 -10.47 9.55 -14.66
C ALA A 113 -11.69 10.47 -14.81
N LEU A 114 -11.71 11.61 -14.12
CA LEU A 114 -12.79 12.60 -14.21
C LEU A 114 -12.86 13.29 -15.58
N ILE A 115 -11.71 13.52 -16.22
CA ILE A 115 -11.66 14.04 -17.60
C ILE A 115 -12.24 13.03 -18.58
N ARG A 116 -11.92 11.73 -18.38
CA ARG A 116 -12.34 10.64 -19.26
C ARG A 116 -13.81 10.27 -19.09
N ASP A 117 -14.30 10.22 -17.87
CA ASP A 117 -15.70 9.96 -17.52
C ASP A 117 -16.10 10.71 -16.27
N ARG A 118 -16.87 11.79 -16.45
CA ARG A 118 -17.35 12.61 -15.33
C ARG A 118 -18.24 11.83 -14.35
N LYS A 119 -18.85 10.71 -14.75
CA LYS A 119 -19.71 9.92 -13.85
C LYS A 119 -18.94 9.25 -12.72
N CYS A 120 -17.60 9.15 -12.83
CA CYS A 120 -16.71 8.60 -11.78
C CYS A 120 -16.74 9.41 -10.46
N TRP A 121 -17.23 10.65 -10.45
CA TRP A 121 -17.24 11.47 -9.22
C TRP A 121 -18.08 10.86 -8.10
N LYS A 122 -19.23 10.20 -8.43
CA LYS A 122 -20.11 9.58 -7.42
C LYS A 122 -19.43 8.43 -6.69
N PRO A 123 -18.89 7.39 -7.38
CA PRO A 123 -18.14 6.33 -6.69
C PRO A 123 -16.88 6.85 -5.99
N MET A 124 -16.24 7.91 -6.48
CA MET A 124 -15.11 8.54 -5.77
C MET A 124 -15.56 9.17 -4.43
N LEU A 125 -16.68 9.90 -4.42
CA LEU A 125 -17.20 10.51 -3.21
C LEU A 125 -17.60 9.45 -2.16
N ILE A 126 -18.25 8.36 -2.61
CA ILE A 126 -18.56 7.22 -1.73
C ILE A 126 -17.25 6.62 -1.19
N GLY A 127 -16.24 6.46 -2.06
CA GLY A 127 -14.91 5.98 -1.67
C GLY A 127 -14.26 6.84 -0.59
N VAL A 128 -14.37 8.17 -0.68
CA VAL A 128 -13.89 9.10 0.36
C VAL A 128 -14.62 8.87 1.68
N GLY A 129 -15.95 8.73 1.65
CA GLY A 129 -16.74 8.38 2.84
C GLY A 129 -16.28 7.06 3.47
N LEU A 130 -16.07 6.02 2.63
CA LEU A 130 -15.53 4.74 3.10
C LEU A 130 -14.12 4.86 3.66
N ALA A 131 -13.26 5.73 3.11
CA ALA A 131 -11.92 5.98 3.64
C ALA A 131 -11.98 6.60 5.04
N VAL A 132 -12.89 7.54 5.28
CA VAL A 132 -13.12 8.11 6.63
C VAL A 132 -13.60 7.04 7.60
N VAL A 133 -14.58 6.21 7.19
CA VAL A 133 -15.04 5.09 8.02
C VAL A 133 -13.90 4.12 8.34
N THR A 134 -13.07 3.81 7.35
CA THR A 134 -11.89 2.95 7.55
C THR A 134 -10.92 3.56 8.56
N ALA A 135 -10.63 4.87 8.44
CA ALA A 135 -9.77 5.57 9.40
C ALA A 135 -10.35 5.50 10.82
N VAL A 136 -11.64 5.76 10.98
CA VAL A 136 -12.31 5.69 12.28
C VAL A 136 -12.22 4.27 12.88
N ILE A 137 -12.56 3.24 12.10
CA ILE A 137 -12.53 1.85 12.56
C ILE A 137 -11.12 1.43 13.02
N VAL A 138 -10.09 1.86 12.28
CA VAL A 138 -8.70 1.50 12.61
C VAL A 138 -8.17 2.31 13.79
N VAL A 139 -8.44 3.62 13.83
CA VAL A 139 -7.84 4.54 14.82
C VAL A 139 -8.58 4.51 16.15
N LEU A 140 -9.91 4.30 16.15
CA LEU A 140 -10.74 4.38 17.34
C LEU A 140 -10.30 3.43 18.48
N PRO A 141 -10.01 2.14 18.24
CA PRO A 141 -9.59 1.22 19.31
C PRO A 141 -8.32 1.68 20.02
N PHE A 142 -7.40 2.30 19.31
CA PHE A 142 -6.17 2.84 19.89
C PHE A 142 -6.43 4.16 20.64
N SER A 143 -7.30 5.01 20.11
CA SER A 143 -7.63 6.31 20.70
C SER A 143 -8.33 6.19 22.05
N VAL A 144 -9.17 5.17 22.25
CA VAL A 144 -9.84 4.92 23.53
C VAL A 144 -8.82 4.68 24.66
N ASN A 145 -7.73 3.97 24.36
CA ASN A 145 -6.68 3.67 25.34
C ASN A 145 -5.66 4.79 25.52
N GLN A 146 -5.62 5.78 24.62
CA GLN A 146 -4.61 6.85 24.60
C GLN A 146 -5.20 8.23 25.02
N GLY A 147 -6.46 8.26 25.46
CA GLY A 147 -7.10 9.50 25.93
C GLY A 147 -7.47 10.50 24.83
N GLY A 148 -7.60 10.04 23.58
CA GLY A 148 -8.01 10.91 22.47
C GLY A 148 -7.27 10.59 21.16
N ILE A 149 -7.41 11.44 20.16
CA ILE A 149 -6.82 11.25 18.81
C ILE A 149 -5.43 11.91 18.67
N SER A 150 -5.00 12.74 19.63
CA SER A 150 -3.74 13.48 19.58
C SER A 150 -2.52 12.57 19.41
N TRP A 151 -2.55 11.37 19.98
CA TRP A 151 -1.48 10.38 19.87
C TRP A 151 -1.11 10.09 18.40
N LEU A 152 -2.10 10.11 17.50
CA LEU A 152 -1.87 9.84 16.08
C LEU A 152 -1.01 10.96 15.47
N ILE A 153 -1.37 12.22 15.76
CA ILE A 153 -0.64 13.40 15.29
C ILE A 153 0.79 13.37 15.84
N ASP A 154 0.93 13.07 17.15
CA ASP A 154 2.23 12.99 17.82
C ASP A 154 3.11 11.89 17.19
N LYS A 155 2.53 10.72 16.87
CA LYS A 155 3.26 9.63 16.19
C LYS A 155 3.73 10.02 14.81
N TYR A 156 2.89 10.69 14.02
CA TYR A 156 3.29 11.18 12.69
C TYR A 156 4.36 12.26 12.81
N ALA A 157 4.22 13.21 13.74
CA ALA A 157 5.23 14.24 13.99
C ALA A 157 6.56 13.64 14.46
N GLN A 158 6.53 12.68 15.39
CA GLN A 158 7.73 11.94 15.83
C GLN A 158 8.39 11.18 14.67
N THR A 159 7.61 10.54 13.80
CA THR A 159 8.15 9.81 12.65
C THR A 159 8.87 10.76 11.69
N LEU A 160 8.30 11.94 11.43
CA LEU A 160 8.91 12.94 10.57
C LEU A 160 10.18 13.56 11.19
N SER A 161 10.21 13.73 12.52
CA SER A 161 11.37 14.28 13.24
C SER A 161 12.46 13.26 13.60
N SER A 162 12.16 11.95 13.46
CA SER A 162 13.11 10.87 13.80
C SER A 162 14.35 10.83 12.89
N TYR A 163 14.30 11.48 11.75
CA TYR A 163 15.40 11.54 10.79
C TYR A 163 15.90 12.98 10.64
N PRO A 164 16.86 13.43 11.48
CA PRO A 164 17.36 14.79 11.43
C PRO A 164 18.22 15.09 10.18
N TYR A 165 18.52 14.05 9.39
CA TYR A 165 19.30 14.16 8.16
C TYR A 165 18.43 13.85 6.94
N ALA A 166 18.66 14.57 5.84
CA ALA A 166 17.96 14.36 4.56
C ALA A 166 18.17 12.94 3.99
N THR A 167 19.26 12.29 4.37
CA THR A 167 19.61 10.94 3.95
C THR A 167 20.18 10.15 5.12
N VAL A 168 19.50 9.06 5.49
CA VAL A 168 19.98 8.09 6.47
C VAL A 168 20.17 6.76 5.74
N ASN A 169 21.36 6.16 5.88
CA ASN A 169 21.70 4.87 5.25
C ASN A 169 21.64 4.83 3.71
N THR A 170 21.62 5.97 3.05
CA THR A 170 21.78 6.05 1.60
C THR A 170 23.20 6.50 1.29
N ALA A 171 23.93 5.70 0.51
CA ALA A 171 25.20 6.09 -0.06
C ALA A 171 24.90 7.18 -1.12
N ASN A 172 25.07 8.44 -0.75
CA ASN A 172 25.09 9.53 -1.69
C ASN A 172 26.53 9.65 -2.21
N PHE A 173 26.72 9.28 -3.46
CA PHE A 173 27.95 9.53 -4.20
C PHE A 173 27.89 10.90 -4.85
#